data_feb0cdf6c240cd19a99b4df27089c1a6
#
_entry.id   feb0cdf6c240cd19a99b4df27089c1a6
#
_cell.length_a   1.000
_cell.length_b   1.000
_cell.length_c   1.000
_cell.angle_alpha   90.00
_cell.angle_beta   90.00
_cell.angle_gamma   90.00
#
_symmetry.space_group_name_H-M   'P 1'
#
loop_
_entity.id
_entity.type
_entity.pdbx_description
1 polymer ?
#
loop_
_entity_poly.entity_id
_entity_poly.type
_entity_poly.pdbx_seq_one_letter_code
_entity_poly.pdbx_strand_id
1 'polypeptide(L)'
;IDGGSSSTDEDGIISNEVIKDLRKLKEDKDVKAVVLRVNSPGGSAFGSEQIWEAVCQLKKEKPVIVSMGDYAASGGYYISCAADTIVAEPTTLTGSIGIFGLIPNAKGLTDKLGLSFDVVKTHKFADFGNIMRGMNTDEQTLLQMYINQGYDLFVSRCAEGRKMSKNEIEKIAEGRVWTGEAAKKIGLVDILGGI
;
A
#
# COMPACT_ATOMS: atom_id res chain seq x y z
N ILE A 1 -1.99 -7.26 -0.20
CA ILE A 1 -0.69 -7.27 0.52
C ILE A 1 -0.97 -7.35 2.00
N ASP A 2 -0.44 -8.37 2.67
CA ASP A 2 -0.50 -8.55 4.12
C ASP A 2 0.80 -8.11 4.78
N GLY A 3 0.66 -7.38 5.88
CA GLY A 3 1.80 -6.94 6.68
C GLY A 3 2.17 -7.99 7.72
N GLY A 4 3.14 -8.85 7.43
CA GLY A 4 3.60 -9.85 8.38
C GLY A 4 4.09 -11.14 7.76
N SER A 5 3.89 -12.26 8.47
CA SER A 5 4.38 -13.59 8.09
C SER A 5 3.30 -14.58 7.66
N SER A 6 2.04 -14.13 7.60
CA SER A 6 0.92 -14.97 7.16
C SER A 6 -0.11 -14.12 6.40
N SER A 7 -0.79 -14.72 5.44
CA SER A 7 -1.95 -14.16 4.76
C SER A 7 -3.21 -14.87 5.20
N THR A 8 -4.34 -14.14 5.22
CA THR A 8 -5.67 -14.70 5.43
C THR A 8 -6.27 -15.26 4.14
N ASP A 9 -5.72 -14.87 2.99
CA ASP A 9 -6.13 -15.32 1.66
C ASP A 9 -5.09 -16.27 1.08
N GLU A 10 -5.52 -17.33 0.40
CA GLU A 10 -4.62 -18.31 -0.25
C GLU A 10 -3.70 -17.65 -1.30
N ASP A 11 -4.18 -16.61 -1.97
CA ASP A 11 -3.44 -15.82 -2.97
C ASP A 11 -2.83 -14.52 -2.40
N GLY A 12 -2.77 -14.37 -1.09
CA GLY A 12 -2.30 -13.16 -0.43
C GLY A 12 -0.79 -12.93 -0.60
N ILE A 13 -0.39 -11.69 -0.85
CA ILE A 13 1.02 -11.29 -0.89
C ILE A 13 1.53 -11.10 0.53
N ILE A 14 2.39 -11.99 0.99
CA ILE A 14 3.02 -11.95 2.33
C ILE A 14 4.28 -11.09 2.24
N SER A 15 4.28 -9.92 2.89
CA SER A 15 5.36 -8.94 2.78
C SER A 15 6.73 -9.51 3.14
N ASN A 16 6.84 -10.29 4.22
CA ASN A 16 8.10 -10.88 4.67
C ASN A 16 8.70 -11.86 3.66
N GLU A 17 7.87 -12.62 2.94
CA GLU A 17 8.34 -13.55 1.90
C GLU A 17 8.89 -12.80 0.69
N VAL A 18 8.15 -11.81 0.21
CA VAL A 18 8.60 -10.96 -0.91
C VAL A 18 9.91 -10.26 -0.56
N ILE A 19 10.04 -9.69 0.63
CA ILE A 19 11.26 -9.04 1.10
C ILE A 19 12.44 -10.02 1.13
N LYS A 20 12.21 -11.23 1.62
CA LYS A 20 13.24 -12.28 1.67
C LYS A 20 13.73 -12.64 0.27
N ASP A 21 12.80 -12.74 -0.69
CA ASP A 21 13.16 -13.09 -2.07
C ASP A 21 13.86 -11.93 -2.78
N LEU A 22 13.41 -10.68 -2.60
CA LEU A 22 14.10 -9.51 -3.11
C LEU A 22 15.53 -9.38 -2.57
N ARG A 23 15.76 -9.71 -1.29
CA ARG A 23 17.09 -9.74 -0.68
C ARG A 23 17.99 -10.82 -1.30
N LYS A 24 17.47 -12.04 -1.51
CA LYS A 24 18.22 -13.11 -2.20
C LYS A 24 18.60 -12.69 -3.62
N LEU A 25 17.64 -12.12 -4.38
CA LEU A 25 17.91 -11.64 -5.74
C LEU A 25 18.95 -10.51 -5.76
N LYS A 26 18.96 -9.66 -4.74
CA LYS A 26 19.97 -8.61 -4.59
C LYS A 26 21.38 -9.19 -4.45
N GLU A 27 21.56 -10.24 -3.64
CA GLU A 27 22.86 -10.86 -3.31
C GLU A 27 23.34 -11.81 -4.41
N ASP A 28 22.45 -12.36 -5.23
CA ASP A 28 22.78 -13.32 -6.28
C ASP A 28 23.53 -12.64 -7.43
N LYS A 29 24.81 -12.99 -7.64
CA LYS A 29 25.68 -12.40 -8.67
C LYS A 29 25.30 -12.80 -10.11
N ASP A 30 24.55 -13.88 -10.28
CA ASP A 30 24.13 -14.35 -11.61
C ASP A 30 22.91 -13.60 -12.11
N VAL A 31 22.06 -13.07 -11.21
CA VAL A 31 20.93 -12.21 -11.52
C VAL A 31 21.42 -10.82 -11.92
N LYS A 32 21.11 -10.38 -13.14
CA LYS A 32 21.53 -9.09 -13.71
C LYS A 32 20.47 -8.01 -13.66
N ALA A 33 19.18 -8.38 -13.65
CA ALA A 33 18.04 -7.49 -13.54
C ALA A 33 16.87 -8.28 -12.96
N VAL A 34 15.87 -7.56 -12.42
CA VAL A 34 14.69 -8.17 -11.82
C VAL A 34 13.44 -7.59 -12.45
N VAL A 35 12.53 -8.47 -12.87
CA VAL A 35 11.17 -8.10 -13.24
C VAL A 35 10.25 -8.48 -12.09
N LEU A 36 9.65 -7.47 -11.47
CA LEU A 36 8.65 -7.65 -10.42
C LEU A 36 7.25 -7.62 -11.05
N ARG A 37 6.61 -8.79 -11.14
CA ARG A 37 5.21 -8.87 -11.60
C ARG A 37 4.28 -8.50 -10.46
N VAL A 38 3.47 -7.46 -10.67
CA VAL A 38 2.52 -6.96 -9.66
C VAL A 38 1.10 -7.12 -10.18
N ASN A 39 0.31 -7.96 -9.50
CA ASN A 39 -1.13 -8.07 -9.71
C ASN A 39 -1.83 -7.98 -8.35
N SER A 40 -2.09 -6.76 -7.88
CA SER A 40 -2.59 -6.51 -6.53
C SER A 40 -3.45 -5.25 -6.46
N PRO A 41 -4.65 -5.31 -5.83
CA PRO A 41 -5.46 -4.13 -5.56
C PRO A 41 -4.92 -3.30 -4.38
N GLY A 42 -3.87 -3.77 -3.69
CA GLY A 42 -3.28 -3.13 -2.53
C GLY A 42 -3.34 -3.99 -1.27
N GLY A 43 -3.48 -3.34 -0.12
CA GLY A 43 -3.54 -4.00 1.18
C GLY A 43 -2.84 -3.19 2.29
N SER A 44 -2.11 -3.86 3.17
CA SER A 44 -1.43 -3.26 4.31
C SER A 44 -0.46 -2.14 3.90
N ALA A 45 -0.69 -0.93 4.40
CA ALA A 45 0.23 0.20 4.19
C ALA A 45 1.63 -0.10 4.75
N PHE A 46 1.69 -0.75 5.92
CA PHE A 46 2.94 -1.15 6.56
C PHE A 46 3.69 -2.20 5.72
N GLY A 47 3.00 -3.25 5.26
CA GLY A 47 3.60 -4.27 4.39
C GLY A 47 4.10 -3.69 3.07
N SER A 48 3.34 -2.75 2.50
CA SER A 48 3.71 -2.07 1.25
C SER A 48 4.97 -1.20 1.41
N GLU A 49 5.10 -0.46 2.52
CA GLU A 49 6.31 0.33 2.82
C GLU A 49 7.53 -0.57 2.97
N GLN A 50 7.40 -1.70 3.65
CA GLN A 50 8.52 -2.64 3.82
C GLN A 50 8.97 -3.26 2.49
N ILE A 51 8.04 -3.63 1.60
CA ILE A 51 8.36 -4.14 0.26
C ILE A 51 8.99 -3.01 -0.58
N TRP A 52 8.42 -1.80 -0.55
CA TRP A 52 8.96 -0.63 -1.24
C TRP A 52 10.43 -0.37 -0.86
N GLU A 53 10.76 -0.41 0.43
CA GLU A 53 12.15 -0.28 0.90
C GLU A 53 13.05 -1.39 0.33
N ALA A 54 12.56 -2.63 0.30
CA ALA A 54 13.32 -3.75 -0.26
C ALA A 54 13.55 -3.57 -1.78
N VAL A 55 12.57 -3.05 -2.52
CA VAL A 55 12.70 -2.68 -3.94
C VAL A 55 13.75 -1.57 -4.11
N CYS A 56 13.72 -0.53 -3.28
CA CYS A 56 14.71 0.54 -3.29
C CYS A 56 16.13 0.02 -3.03
N GLN A 57 16.30 -0.91 -2.11
CA GLN A 57 17.60 -1.52 -1.83
C GLN A 57 18.09 -2.40 -2.98
N LEU A 58 17.20 -3.17 -3.60
CA LEU A 58 17.51 -3.98 -4.79
C LEU A 58 17.93 -3.09 -5.96
N LYS A 59 17.19 -2.01 -6.20
CA LYS A 59 17.44 -1.04 -7.28
C LYS A 59 18.83 -0.40 -7.23
N LYS A 60 19.45 -0.27 -6.07
CA LYS A 60 20.83 0.23 -5.94
C LYS A 60 21.88 -0.67 -6.59
N GLU A 61 21.57 -1.95 -6.71
CA GLU A 61 22.51 -2.98 -7.20
C GLU A 61 22.13 -3.52 -8.58
N LYS A 62 20.83 -3.52 -8.92
CA LYS A 62 20.31 -4.16 -10.13
C LYS A 62 19.11 -3.39 -10.67
N PRO A 63 18.98 -3.27 -12.00
CA PRO A 63 17.76 -2.71 -12.60
C PRO A 63 16.50 -3.47 -12.16
N VAL A 64 15.48 -2.73 -11.78
CA VAL A 64 14.17 -3.27 -11.40
C VAL A 64 13.10 -2.74 -12.34
N ILE A 65 12.43 -3.65 -13.03
CA ILE A 65 11.29 -3.34 -13.88
C ILE A 65 10.04 -3.90 -13.20
N VAL A 66 8.99 -3.09 -13.11
CA VAL A 66 7.67 -3.57 -12.69
C VAL A 66 6.83 -3.87 -13.92
N SER A 67 6.25 -5.07 -13.97
CA SER A 67 5.21 -5.45 -14.92
C SER A 67 3.89 -5.58 -14.18
N MET A 68 2.94 -4.69 -14.50
CA MET A 68 1.63 -4.69 -13.87
C MET A 68 0.71 -5.72 -14.55
N GLY A 69 -0.11 -6.41 -13.74
CA GLY A 69 -1.20 -7.27 -14.19
C GLY A 69 -2.48 -6.50 -14.44
N ASP A 70 -3.61 -7.12 -14.13
CA ASP A 70 -4.93 -6.49 -14.23
C ASP A 70 -5.06 -5.33 -13.23
N TYR A 71 -4.44 -5.50 -12.05
CA TYR A 71 -4.44 -4.53 -10.95
C TYR A 71 -3.02 -4.26 -10.47
N ALA A 72 -2.67 -3.01 -10.28
CA ALA A 72 -1.51 -2.58 -9.51
C ALA A 72 -1.85 -1.24 -8.83
N ALA A 73 -2.78 -1.30 -7.88
CA ALA A 73 -3.40 -0.13 -7.27
C ALA A 73 -3.12 -0.05 -5.78
N SER A 74 -3.19 1.15 -5.19
CA SER A 74 -2.95 1.39 -3.77
C SER A 74 -1.60 0.80 -3.33
N GLY A 75 -1.55 -0.14 -2.39
CA GLY A 75 -0.33 -0.86 -2.01
C GLY A 75 0.40 -1.50 -3.19
N GLY A 76 -0.31 -1.97 -4.23
CA GLY A 76 0.29 -2.47 -5.46
C GLY A 76 1.05 -1.39 -6.24
N TYR A 77 0.52 -0.17 -6.30
CA TYR A 77 1.24 0.97 -6.87
C TYR A 77 2.38 1.44 -5.95
N TYR A 78 2.17 1.39 -4.65
CA TYR A 78 3.18 1.73 -3.64
C TYR A 78 4.49 0.97 -3.85
N ILE A 79 4.41 -0.35 -3.94
CA ILE A 79 5.59 -1.20 -4.16
C ILE A 79 6.19 -1.04 -5.57
N SER A 80 5.41 -0.54 -6.52
CA SER A 80 5.79 -0.37 -7.92
C SER A 80 6.48 0.97 -8.19
N CYS A 81 6.12 2.02 -7.46
CA CYS A 81 6.49 3.40 -7.79
C CYS A 81 8.01 3.66 -7.75
N ALA A 82 8.78 2.84 -7.00
CA ALA A 82 10.23 2.94 -6.90
C ALA A 82 11.00 2.32 -8.09
N ALA A 83 10.36 1.52 -8.93
CA ALA A 83 11.03 0.81 -10.03
C ALA A 83 11.70 1.76 -11.02
N ASP A 84 12.68 1.26 -11.77
CA ASP A 84 13.33 2.02 -12.84
C ASP A 84 12.41 2.23 -14.03
N THR A 85 11.55 1.24 -14.28
CA THR A 85 10.56 1.29 -15.37
C THR A 85 9.30 0.54 -14.94
N ILE A 86 8.14 1.13 -15.21
CA ILE A 86 6.84 0.54 -14.97
C ILE A 86 6.16 0.27 -16.31
N VAL A 87 5.82 -1.00 -16.55
CA VAL A 87 5.10 -1.47 -17.74
C VAL A 87 3.69 -1.89 -17.33
N ALA A 88 2.69 -1.45 -18.06
CA ALA A 88 1.29 -1.81 -17.84
C ALA A 88 0.53 -1.99 -19.16
N GLU A 89 -0.48 -2.86 -19.16
CA GLU A 89 -1.43 -2.91 -20.26
C GLU A 89 -2.31 -1.66 -20.28
N PRO A 90 -2.84 -1.23 -21.43
CA PRO A 90 -3.73 -0.06 -21.50
C PRO A 90 -4.92 -0.13 -20.54
N THR A 91 -5.40 -1.34 -20.25
CA THR A 91 -6.57 -1.64 -19.42
C THR A 91 -6.22 -1.92 -17.95
N THR A 92 -4.94 -2.06 -17.59
CA THR A 92 -4.50 -2.23 -16.19
C THR A 92 -5.13 -1.15 -15.30
N LEU A 93 -5.69 -1.53 -14.17
CA LEU A 93 -6.16 -0.58 -13.16
C LEU A 93 -5.03 -0.28 -12.16
N THR A 94 -4.63 0.99 -12.07
CA THR A 94 -3.49 1.41 -11.25
C THR A 94 -3.73 2.76 -10.56
N GLY A 95 -2.70 3.30 -9.90
CA GLY A 95 -2.84 4.50 -9.09
C GLY A 95 -3.47 4.18 -7.74
N SER A 96 -4.66 4.70 -7.46
CA SER A 96 -5.32 4.60 -6.15
C SER A 96 -4.37 5.02 -5.01
N ILE A 97 -3.62 6.12 -5.25
CA ILE A 97 -2.67 6.68 -4.27
C ILE A 97 -3.49 7.32 -3.16
N GLY A 98 -3.66 6.56 -2.06
CA GLY A 98 -4.51 6.97 -0.95
C GLY A 98 -4.44 6.00 0.21
N ILE A 99 -4.86 6.44 1.38
CA ILE A 99 -4.96 5.66 2.62
C ILE A 99 -6.37 5.81 3.16
N PHE A 100 -6.94 4.72 3.61
CA PHE A 100 -8.20 4.75 4.37
C PHE A 100 -8.12 3.78 5.55
N GLY A 101 -8.94 4.02 6.56
CA GLY A 101 -9.13 3.11 7.69
C GLY A 101 -10.59 2.75 7.85
N LEU A 102 -10.89 1.48 8.13
CA LEU A 102 -12.21 0.98 8.45
C LEU A 102 -12.22 0.52 9.90
N ILE A 103 -12.99 1.20 10.74
CA ILE A 103 -13.17 0.83 12.16
C ILE A 103 -14.63 0.41 12.37
N PRO A 104 -14.90 -0.88 12.57
CA PRO A 104 -16.24 -1.35 12.85
C PRO A 104 -16.72 -0.87 14.22
N ASN A 105 -18.03 -0.63 14.36
CA ASN A 105 -18.68 -0.31 15.61
C ASN A 105 -19.91 -1.21 15.80
N ALA A 106 -19.80 -2.16 16.70
CA ALA A 106 -20.84 -3.13 16.98
C ALA A 106 -21.79 -2.71 18.11
N LYS A 107 -21.60 -1.53 18.72
CA LYS A 107 -22.41 -1.09 19.89
C LYS A 107 -23.90 -1.14 19.62
N GLY A 108 -24.36 -0.67 18.48
CA GLY A 108 -25.79 -0.67 18.16
C GLY A 108 -26.40 -2.07 18.01
N LEU A 109 -25.60 -3.06 17.62
CA LEU A 109 -26.01 -4.46 17.57
C LEU A 109 -26.05 -5.06 18.97
N THR A 110 -25.03 -4.86 19.78
CA THR A 110 -24.95 -5.39 21.13
C THR A 110 -26.02 -4.82 22.05
N ASP A 111 -26.36 -3.54 21.93
CA ASP A 111 -27.47 -2.91 22.65
C ASP A 111 -28.82 -3.59 22.32
N LYS A 112 -29.07 -3.92 21.05
CA LYS A 112 -30.29 -4.64 20.63
C LYS A 112 -30.37 -6.07 21.17
N LEU A 113 -29.21 -6.70 21.39
CA LEU A 113 -29.12 -8.03 21.94
C LEU A 113 -29.14 -8.06 23.48
N GLY A 114 -29.22 -6.90 24.13
CA GLY A 114 -29.16 -6.78 25.59
C GLY A 114 -27.78 -7.10 26.17
N LEU A 115 -26.70 -7.02 25.35
CA LEU A 115 -25.34 -7.27 25.80
C LEU A 115 -24.70 -5.95 26.25
N SER A 116 -24.04 -5.99 27.42
CA SER A 116 -23.25 -4.89 27.94
C SER A 116 -21.79 -5.32 28.11
N PHE A 117 -20.89 -4.40 27.86
CA PHE A 117 -19.44 -4.60 27.97
C PHE A 117 -18.86 -3.56 28.92
N ASP A 118 -18.04 -4.02 29.83
CA ASP A 118 -17.26 -3.15 30.71
C ASP A 118 -15.77 -3.28 30.37
N VAL A 119 -15.01 -2.19 30.56
CA VAL A 119 -13.60 -2.15 30.20
C VAL A 119 -12.80 -1.62 31.39
N VAL A 120 -11.89 -2.45 31.89
CA VAL A 120 -10.87 -2.04 32.85
C VAL A 120 -9.61 -1.64 32.08
N LYS A 121 -9.19 -0.38 32.24
CA LYS A 121 -8.04 0.16 31.51
C LYS A 121 -7.13 1.00 32.41
N THR A 122 -5.84 0.98 32.11
CA THR A 122 -4.80 1.67 32.87
C THR A 122 -4.61 3.13 32.45
N HIS A 123 -5.02 3.48 31.22
CA HIS A 123 -4.96 4.85 30.71
C HIS A 123 -5.92 5.08 29.55
N LYS A 124 -6.04 6.35 29.15
CA LYS A 124 -7.09 6.89 28.27
C LYS A 124 -7.28 6.12 26.98
N PHE A 125 -6.21 5.67 26.33
CA PHE A 125 -6.23 5.02 25.01
C PHE A 125 -5.93 3.52 25.06
N ALA A 126 -5.95 2.89 26.26
CA ALA A 126 -5.62 1.47 26.37
C ALA A 126 -6.60 0.53 25.65
N ASP A 127 -7.81 1.00 25.36
CA ASP A 127 -8.86 0.29 24.64
C ASP A 127 -9.14 0.92 23.25
N PHE A 128 -8.16 1.61 22.67
CA PHE A 128 -8.26 2.15 21.32
C PHE A 128 -8.59 1.04 20.30
N GLY A 129 -9.56 1.30 19.43
CA GLY A 129 -10.02 0.31 18.45
C GLY A 129 -11.02 -0.73 19.00
N ASN A 130 -11.53 -0.56 20.25
CA ASN A 130 -12.58 -1.42 20.78
C ASN A 130 -13.87 -1.26 19.98
N ILE A 131 -14.27 -2.35 19.30
CA ILE A 131 -15.45 -2.36 18.43
C ILE A 131 -16.79 -2.37 19.18
N MET A 132 -16.77 -2.64 20.49
CA MET A 132 -18.00 -2.68 21.31
C MET A 132 -18.45 -1.30 21.80
N ARG A 133 -17.70 -0.26 21.44
CA ARG A 133 -18.05 1.14 21.65
C ARG A 133 -17.61 1.99 20.45
N GLY A 134 -18.26 3.13 20.26
CA GLY A 134 -17.79 4.12 19.29
C GLY A 134 -16.48 4.78 19.72
N MET A 135 -15.71 5.26 18.75
CA MET A 135 -14.54 6.07 19.00
C MET A 135 -14.94 7.44 19.58
N ASN A 136 -14.21 7.89 20.57
CA ASN A 136 -14.34 9.27 21.06
C ASN A 136 -13.59 10.26 20.15
N THR A 137 -13.78 11.55 20.37
CA THR A 137 -13.19 12.62 19.54
C THR A 137 -11.65 12.58 19.51
N ASP A 138 -11.02 12.27 20.64
CA ASP A 138 -9.55 12.20 20.72
C ASP A 138 -9.01 11.00 19.92
N GLU A 139 -9.70 9.86 19.98
CA GLU A 139 -9.36 8.67 19.20
C GLU A 139 -9.55 8.89 17.69
N GLN A 140 -10.62 9.57 17.31
CA GLN A 140 -10.84 9.98 15.92
C GLN A 140 -9.74 10.89 15.42
N THR A 141 -9.32 11.86 16.24
CA THR A 141 -8.22 12.78 15.93
C THR A 141 -6.91 12.02 15.73
N LEU A 142 -6.58 11.09 16.63
CA LEU A 142 -5.37 10.26 16.52
C LEU A 142 -5.40 9.39 15.25
N LEU A 143 -6.53 8.78 14.96
CA LEU A 143 -6.68 7.99 13.72
C LEU A 143 -6.51 8.85 12.48
N GLN A 144 -7.13 10.04 12.46
CA GLN A 144 -7.00 10.95 11.33
C GLN A 144 -5.54 11.43 11.14
N MET A 145 -4.84 11.72 12.23
CA MET A 145 -3.40 12.05 12.16
C MET A 145 -2.59 10.91 11.56
N TYR A 146 -2.85 9.67 11.97
CA TYR A 146 -2.18 8.48 11.43
C TYR A 146 -2.45 8.31 9.93
N ILE A 147 -3.71 8.46 9.50
CA ILE A 147 -4.11 8.39 8.08
C ILE A 147 -3.41 9.50 7.28
N ASN A 148 -3.40 10.74 7.79
CA ASN A 148 -2.74 11.86 7.11
C ASN A 148 -1.23 11.65 6.95
N GLN A 149 -0.56 11.13 7.98
CA GLN A 149 0.87 10.80 7.92
C GLN A 149 1.14 9.68 6.90
N GLY A 150 0.31 8.64 6.89
CA GLY A 150 0.41 7.56 5.91
C GLY A 150 0.19 8.05 4.48
N TYR A 151 -0.76 8.94 4.27
CA TYR A 151 -1.02 9.55 2.97
C TYR A 151 0.16 10.42 2.49
N ASP A 152 0.69 11.31 3.36
CA ASP A 152 1.86 12.13 3.02
C ASP A 152 3.08 11.29 2.71
N LEU A 153 3.28 10.18 3.43
CA LEU A 153 4.35 9.23 3.17
C LEU A 153 4.17 8.59 1.78
N PHE A 154 2.98 8.09 1.45
CA PHE A 154 2.72 7.48 0.14
C PHE A 154 2.93 8.46 -1.01
N VAL A 155 2.40 9.67 -0.90
CA VAL A 155 2.63 10.75 -1.87
C VAL A 155 4.13 11.03 -2.03
N SER A 156 4.87 11.07 -0.93
CA SER A 156 6.32 11.28 -0.94
C SER A 156 7.07 10.17 -1.69
N ARG A 157 6.70 8.91 -1.46
CA ARG A 157 7.30 7.75 -2.14
C ARG A 157 7.01 7.77 -3.64
N CYS A 158 5.79 8.13 -4.02
CA CYS A 158 5.43 8.31 -5.43
C CYS A 158 6.23 9.47 -6.07
N ALA A 159 6.31 10.61 -5.40
CA ALA A 159 7.05 11.77 -5.87
C ALA A 159 8.53 11.43 -6.12
N GLU A 160 9.16 10.75 -5.17
CA GLU A 160 10.55 10.29 -5.27
C GLU A 160 10.73 9.31 -6.44
N GLY A 161 9.92 8.26 -6.49
CA GLY A 161 10.06 7.19 -7.48
C GLY A 161 9.74 7.65 -8.90
N ARG A 162 8.76 8.53 -9.07
CA ARG A 162 8.34 9.07 -10.37
C ARG A 162 9.05 10.36 -10.76
N LYS A 163 9.95 10.90 -9.92
CA LYS A 163 10.66 12.18 -10.14
C LYS A 163 9.71 13.35 -10.39
N MET A 164 8.61 13.36 -9.66
CA MET A 164 7.58 14.39 -9.66
C MET A 164 7.59 15.15 -8.35
N SER A 165 7.04 16.36 -8.33
CA SER A 165 6.80 17.06 -7.07
C SER A 165 5.62 16.42 -6.30
N LYS A 166 5.60 16.55 -4.97
CA LYS A 166 4.45 16.12 -4.16
C LYS A 166 3.14 16.76 -4.67
N ASN A 167 3.16 18.02 -5.01
CA ASN A 167 1.98 18.75 -5.50
C ASN A 167 1.45 18.20 -6.84
N GLU A 168 2.32 17.69 -7.72
CA GLU A 168 1.90 17.01 -8.95
C GLU A 168 1.26 15.66 -8.63
N ILE A 169 1.83 14.89 -7.70
CA ILE A 169 1.24 13.63 -7.25
C ILE A 169 -0.12 13.86 -6.58
N GLU A 170 -0.24 14.83 -5.69
CA GLU A 170 -1.50 15.14 -5.00
C GLU A 170 -2.65 15.43 -5.97
N LYS A 171 -2.40 16.12 -7.09
CA LYS A 171 -3.42 16.40 -8.11
C LYS A 171 -4.01 15.14 -8.77
N ILE A 172 -3.28 14.03 -8.75
CA ILE A 172 -3.65 12.76 -9.38
C ILE A 172 -3.88 11.63 -8.35
N ALA A 173 -3.71 11.93 -7.06
CA ALA A 173 -3.86 11.02 -5.93
C ALA A 173 -5.30 11.01 -5.35
N GLU A 174 -5.45 11.03 -4.04
CA GLU A 174 -6.72 10.98 -3.31
C GLU A 174 -7.54 9.72 -3.62
N GLY A 175 -6.86 8.60 -3.83
CA GLY A 175 -7.50 7.32 -4.11
C GLY A 175 -8.03 7.18 -5.54
N ARG A 176 -7.76 8.12 -6.44
CA ARG A 176 -8.20 8.01 -7.85
C ARG A 176 -7.54 6.84 -8.54
N VAL A 177 -8.36 6.06 -9.24
CA VAL A 177 -7.92 4.91 -10.05
C VAL A 177 -7.79 5.35 -11.50
N TRP A 178 -6.74 4.88 -12.16
CA TRP A 178 -6.42 5.19 -13.53
C TRP A 178 -6.28 3.91 -14.35
N THR A 179 -6.67 3.95 -15.61
CA THR A 179 -6.26 2.90 -16.57
C THR A 179 -4.78 3.07 -16.88
N GLY A 180 -4.09 2.00 -17.31
CA GLY A 180 -2.69 2.06 -17.71
C GLY A 180 -2.43 3.12 -18.78
N GLU A 181 -3.36 3.26 -19.76
CA GLU A 181 -3.28 4.31 -20.77
C GLU A 181 -3.33 5.73 -20.16
N ALA A 182 -4.25 5.96 -19.23
CA ALA A 182 -4.36 7.26 -18.54
C ALA A 182 -3.16 7.49 -17.61
N ALA A 183 -2.72 6.44 -16.89
CA ALA A 183 -1.57 6.49 -15.98
C ALA A 183 -0.26 6.85 -16.71
N LYS A 184 -0.08 6.36 -17.94
CA LYS A 184 1.06 6.79 -18.78
C LYS A 184 1.02 8.26 -19.11
N LYS A 185 -0.14 8.82 -19.46
CA LYS A 185 -0.29 10.25 -19.79
C LYS A 185 0.05 11.18 -18.63
N ILE A 186 -0.16 10.71 -17.39
CA ILE A 186 0.09 11.48 -16.16
C ILE A 186 1.40 11.09 -15.45
N GLY A 187 2.24 10.27 -16.07
CA GLY A 187 3.58 9.93 -15.56
C GLY A 187 3.64 8.83 -14.50
N LEU A 188 2.53 8.13 -14.22
CA LEU A 188 2.52 7.01 -13.28
C LEU A 188 3.00 5.68 -13.89
N VAL A 189 2.98 5.55 -15.21
CA VAL A 189 3.44 4.39 -16.00
C VAL A 189 4.38 4.87 -17.09
N ASP A 190 5.42 4.10 -17.42
CA ASP A 190 6.44 4.48 -18.40
C ASP A 190 6.14 3.91 -19.79
N ILE A 191 5.72 2.63 -19.85
CA ILE A 191 5.53 1.89 -21.10
C ILE A 191 4.18 1.20 -21.08
N LEU A 192 3.47 1.26 -22.21
CA LEU A 192 2.29 0.42 -22.42
C LEU A 192 2.72 -0.87 -23.12
N GLY A 193 2.26 -2.00 -22.61
CA GLY A 193 2.51 -3.34 -23.11
C GLY A 193 2.50 -4.38 -21.99
N GLY A 194 2.60 -5.63 -22.40
CA GLY A 194 2.75 -6.79 -21.51
C GLY A 194 4.16 -7.35 -21.53
N ILE A 195 4.46 -8.26 -20.60
CA ILE A 195 5.65 -9.13 -20.61
C ILE A 195 5.19 -10.56 -20.77
#